data_585e044cf5ccdd219485c43cc064e671
#
_entry.id   585e044cf5ccdd219485c43cc064e671
#
_cell.length_a   1.000
_cell.length_b   1.000
_cell.length_c   1.000
_cell.angle_alpha   90.00
_cell.angle_beta   90.00
_cell.angle_gamma   90.00
#
_symmetry.space_group_name_H-M   'P 1'
#
loop_
_entity.id
_entity.type
_entity.pdbx_description
1 polymer ?
#
loop_
_entity_poly.entity_id
_entity_poly.type
_entity_poly.pdbx_seq_one_letter_code
_entity_poly.pdbx_strand_id
1 'polypeptide(L)' 'MLKLHKQAIGEIKSAQQRVRKAAEERDKLKEKLKKAQARLAVEKDRLRKSQEKLES' A
#
# COMPACT_ATOMS: atom_id res chain seq x y z
N MET A 1 -14.73 -39.34 -5.51
CA MET A 1 -15.45 -38.07 -5.36
C MET A 1 -15.03 -37.26 -4.16
N LEU A 2 -14.86 -37.88 -2.97
CA LEU A 2 -14.42 -37.21 -1.74
C LEU A 2 -13.04 -36.56 -1.87
N LYS A 3 -12.10 -37.20 -2.58
CA LYS A 3 -10.75 -36.66 -2.80
C LYS A 3 -10.76 -35.38 -3.63
N LEU A 4 -11.55 -35.35 -4.70
CA LEU A 4 -11.69 -34.18 -5.55
C LEU A 4 -12.29 -33.00 -4.80
N HIS A 5 -13.26 -33.27 -3.94
CA HIS A 5 -13.90 -32.24 -3.11
C HIS A 5 -12.90 -31.62 -2.11
N LYS A 6 -12.09 -32.46 -1.47
CA LYS A 6 -11.05 -32.00 -0.52
C LYS A 6 -9.98 -31.17 -1.22
N GLN A 7 -9.57 -31.56 -2.43
CA GLN A 7 -8.60 -30.80 -3.22
C GLN A 7 -9.15 -29.42 -3.59
N ALA A 8 -10.42 -29.37 -4.03
CA ALA A 8 -11.05 -28.10 -4.37
C ALA A 8 -11.13 -27.17 -3.16
N ILE A 9 -11.47 -27.68 -1.98
CA ILE A 9 -11.51 -26.90 -0.74
C ILE A 9 -10.11 -26.40 -0.38
N GLY A 10 -9.07 -27.23 -0.52
CA GLY A 10 -7.69 -26.86 -0.26
C GLY A 10 -7.20 -25.76 -1.19
N GLU A 11 -7.54 -25.84 -2.49
CA GLU A 11 -7.20 -24.82 -3.48
C GLU A 11 -7.89 -23.50 -3.19
N ILE A 12 -9.16 -23.53 -2.79
CA ILE A 12 -9.91 -22.32 -2.41
C ILE A 12 -9.27 -21.67 -1.20
N LYS A 13 -8.92 -22.42 -0.17
CA LYS A 13 -8.27 -21.89 1.03
C LYS A 13 -6.91 -21.27 0.71
N SER A 14 -6.11 -21.93 -0.13
CA SER A 14 -4.82 -21.41 -0.55
C SER A 14 -4.97 -20.10 -1.33
N ALA A 15 -5.93 -20.03 -2.23
CA ALA A 15 -6.24 -18.82 -2.99
C ALA A 15 -6.69 -17.68 -2.08
N GLN A 16 -7.55 -17.98 -1.10
CA GLN A 16 -8.00 -16.99 -0.12
C GLN A 16 -6.85 -16.43 0.72
N GLN A 17 -5.91 -17.28 1.11
CA GLN A 17 -4.73 -16.83 1.86
C GLN A 17 -3.84 -15.93 1.01
N ARG A 18 -3.65 -16.25 -0.28
CA ARG A 18 -2.87 -15.42 -1.22
C ARG A 18 -3.52 -14.05 -1.40
N VAL A 19 -4.83 -14.02 -1.58
CA VAL A 19 -5.58 -12.78 -1.72
C VAL A 19 -5.45 -11.93 -0.46
N ARG A 20 -5.57 -12.54 0.72
CA ARG A 20 -5.46 -11.86 2.01
C ARG A 20 -4.08 -11.24 2.18
N LYS A 21 -3.02 -12.00 1.89
CA LYS A 21 -1.64 -11.51 1.97
C LYS A 21 -1.39 -10.37 1.00
N ALA A 22 -1.87 -10.50 -0.23
CA ALA A 22 -1.74 -9.46 -1.23
C ALA A 22 -2.46 -8.18 -0.81
N ALA A 23 -3.64 -8.29 -0.21
CA ALA A 23 -4.40 -7.16 0.31
C ALA A 23 -3.66 -6.47 1.46
N GLU A 24 -3.06 -7.24 2.37
CA GLU A 24 -2.25 -6.69 3.47
C GLU A 24 -1.03 -5.93 2.96
N GLU A 25 -0.32 -6.49 1.98
CA GLU A 25 0.83 -5.84 1.35
C GLU A 25 0.42 -4.55 0.65
N ARG A 26 -0.70 -4.58 -0.05
CA ARG A 26 -1.25 -3.39 -0.71
C ARG A 26 -1.56 -2.30 0.30
N ASP A 27 -2.18 -2.66 1.43
CA ASP A 27 -2.53 -1.69 2.47
C ASP A 27 -1.28 -1.08 3.10
N LYS A 28 -0.24 -1.88 3.33
CA LYS A 28 1.04 -1.38 3.83
C LYS A 28 1.69 -0.40 2.85
N LEU A 29 1.64 -0.70 1.57
CA LEU A 29 2.18 0.18 0.52
C LEU A 29 1.38 1.47 0.44
N LYS A 30 0.07 1.41 0.56
CA LYS A 30 -0.78 2.60 0.61
C LYS A 30 -0.42 3.50 1.78
N GLU A 31 -0.19 2.93 2.96
CA GLU A 31 0.23 3.68 4.14
C GLU A 31 1.57 4.37 3.92
N LYS A 32 2.54 3.66 3.36
CA LYS A 32 3.86 4.23 3.03
C LYS A 32 3.73 5.35 2.01
N LEU A 33 2.88 5.16 1.00
CA LEU A 33 2.65 6.17 -0.02
C LEU A 33 2.03 7.43 0.57
N LYS A 34 1.03 7.30 1.43
CA LYS A 34 0.42 8.44 2.13
C LYS A 34 1.46 9.23 2.92
N LYS A 35 2.32 8.55 3.66
CA LYS A 35 3.38 9.20 4.44
C LYS A 35 4.38 9.91 3.54
N ALA A 36 4.77 9.29 2.43
CA ALA A 36 5.67 9.89 1.46
C ALA A 36 5.07 11.13 0.82
N GLN A 37 3.80 11.07 0.45
CA GLN A 37 3.07 12.21 -0.12
C GLN A 37 2.95 13.36 0.87
N ALA A 38 2.70 13.05 2.16
CA ALA A 38 2.64 14.06 3.20
C ALA A 38 4.00 14.75 3.38
N ARG A 39 5.10 14.00 3.38
CA ARG A 39 6.46 14.57 3.44
C ARG A 39 6.75 15.44 2.25
N LEU A 40 6.39 14.98 1.06
CA LEU A 40 6.60 15.74 -0.17
C LEU A 40 5.86 17.07 -0.12
N ALA A 41 4.63 17.08 0.35
CA ALA A 41 3.84 18.30 0.50
C ALA A 41 4.50 19.29 1.47
N VAL A 42 5.02 18.79 2.59
CA VAL A 42 5.74 19.61 3.58
C VAL A 42 7.01 20.19 2.97
N GLU A 43 7.80 19.38 2.27
CA GLU A 43 9.05 19.83 1.65
C GLU A 43 8.81 20.87 0.54
N LYS A 44 7.78 20.67 -0.26
CA LYS A 44 7.36 21.65 -1.28
C LYS A 44 6.98 22.99 -0.65
N ASP A 45 6.26 22.96 0.46
CA ASP A 45 5.85 24.17 1.17
C ASP A 45 7.06 24.90 1.75
N ARG A 46 8.01 24.18 2.34
CA ARG A 46 9.27 24.75 2.83
C ARG A 46 10.08 25.39 1.71
N LEU A 47 10.18 24.70 0.57
CA LEU A 47 10.90 25.22 -0.58
C LEU A 47 10.26 26.51 -1.08
N ARG A 48 8.95 26.55 -1.20
CA ARG A 48 8.21 27.75 -1.62
C ARG A 48 8.46 28.91 -0.67
N LYS A 49 8.40 28.68 0.64
CA LYS A 49 8.66 29.72 1.66
C LYS A 49 10.08 30.24 1.58
N SER A 50 11.05 29.36 1.36
CA SER A 50 12.44 29.75 1.18
C SER A 50 12.63 30.60 -0.06
N GLN A 51 12.00 30.26 -1.16
CA GLN A 51 12.03 31.03 -2.39
C GLN A 51 11.41 32.43 -2.21
N GLU A 52 10.29 32.51 -1.51
CA GLU A 52 9.65 33.80 -1.20
C GLU A 52 10.56 34.70 -0.39
N LYS A 53 11.29 34.14 0.60
CA LYS A 53 12.25 34.91 1.39
C LYS A 53 13.40 35.43 0.54
N LEU A 54 13.90 34.65 -0.39
CA LEU A 54 14.97 35.06 -1.28
C LEU A 54 14.55 36.18 -2.26
N GLU A 55 13.30 36.16 -2.70
CA GLU A 55 12.75 37.16 -3.60
C GLU A 55 12.41 38.47 -2.90
N SER A 56 12.11 38.41 -1.64
CA SER A 56 11.78 39.60 -0.85
C SER A 56 13.04 40.26 -0.28
#